data_8bdeaa796fe155d868d3d7f85b10470f
#
_entry.id   8bdeaa796fe155d868d3d7f85b10470f
#
_cell.length_a   1.000
_cell.length_b   1.000
_cell.length_c   1.000
_cell.angle_alpha   90.00
_cell.angle_beta   90.00
_cell.angle_gamma   90.00
#
_symmetry.space_group_name_H-M   'P 1'
#
loop_
_entity.id
_entity.type
_entity.pdbx_description
1 polymer ?
#
loop_
_entity_poly.entity_id
_entity_poly.type
_entity_poly.pdbx_seq_one_letter_code
_entity_poly.pdbx_strand_id
1 'polypeptide(L)'
;MESLLPTVGKRIALAKVNEAMKNKDIAGVLAGYEEAMAIDTTDANTALKYGQFLGNAGKFDDAVKYLELAARHGQEGNAKSVLSTTFLKNAAAQLKAGKYAEAVKLAETAISYKENAQAYLIAGQASQKANKNADAITNFEKYLEAAPTAKNAGAIAFTVGALYQQAGNKAKAVEFYKQVENDPQFGSQAKTLIASLSK
;
A
#
# COMPACT_ATOMS: atom_id res chain seq x y z
N MET A 1 5.17 -46.11 -0.41
CA MET A 1 4.80 -45.78 0.99
C MET A 1 5.40 -44.42 1.47
N GLU A 2 6.55 -44.00 0.96
CA GLU A 2 7.22 -42.73 1.33
C GLU A 2 6.48 -41.44 0.94
N SER A 3 5.61 -41.48 -0.09
CA SER A 3 4.92 -40.23 -0.55
C SER A 3 3.73 -39.77 0.31
N LEU A 4 3.23 -40.61 1.22
CA LEU A 4 2.08 -40.27 2.10
C LEU A 4 2.48 -39.54 3.39
N LEU A 5 3.67 -39.78 3.91
CA LEU A 5 4.16 -39.19 5.16
C LEU A 5 4.29 -37.66 5.10
N PRO A 6 4.89 -37.05 4.06
CA PRO A 6 4.95 -35.60 3.95
C PRO A 6 3.55 -34.96 3.85
N THR A 7 2.64 -35.58 3.08
CA THR A 7 1.27 -35.07 2.94
C THR A 7 0.51 -35.07 4.27
N VAL A 8 0.63 -36.13 5.06
CA VAL A 8 0.00 -36.24 6.39
C VAL A 8 0.62 -35.22 7.35
N GLY A 9 1.95 -35.12 7.39
CA GLY A 9 2.66 -34.15 8.23
C GLY A 9 2.26 -32.70 7.92
N LYS A 10 2.19 -32.33 6.65
CA LYS A 10 1.74 -30.99 6.22
C LYS A 10 0.28 -30.72 6.65
N ARG A 11 -0.61 -31.69 6.52
CA ARG A 11 -2.01 -31.55 6.97
C ARG A 11 -2.10 -31.34 8.48
N ILE A 12 -1.29 -32.03 9.27
CA ILE A 12 -1.22 -31.85 10.73
C ILE A 12 -0.72 -30.44 11.04
N ALA A 13 0.35 -29.97 10.41
CA ALA A 13 0.88 -28.62 10.61
C ALA A 13 -0.17 -27.54 10.28
N LEU A 14 -0.88 -27.68 9.16
CA LEU A 14 -1.95 -26.74 8.78
C LEU A 14 -3.18 -26.84 9.70
N ALA A 15 -3.47 -27.99 10.29
CA ALA A 15 -4.51 -28.12 11.32
C ALA A 15 -4.13 -27.34 12.59
N LYS A 16 -2.87 -27.40 13.03
CA LYS A 16 -2.35 -26.57 14.12
C LYS A 16 -2.48 -25.07 13.82
N VAL A 17 -2.19 -24.64 12.59
CA VAL A 17 -2.41 -23.25 12.14
C VAL A 17 -3.86 -22.83 12.34
N ASN A 18 -4.81 -23.66 11.89
CA ASN A 18 -6.24 -23.34 12.00
C ASN A 18 -6.69 -23.24 13.47
N GLU A 19 -6.18 -24.09 14.33
CA GLU A 19 -6.47 -24.05 15.77
C GLU A 19 -5.86 -22.80 16.41
N ALA A 20 -4.60 -22.49 16.12
CA ALA A 20 -3.93 -21.29 16.60
C ALA A 20 -4.64 -20.00 16.14
N MET A 21 -5.14 -19.96 14.89
CA MET A 21 -5.93 -18.83 14.38
C MET A 21 -7.23 -18.64 15.19
N LYS A 22 -7.96 -19.72 15.50
CA LYS A 22 -9.16 -19.66 16.34
C LYS A 22 -8.88 -19.11 17.74
N ASN A 23 -7.74 -19.49 18.29
CA ASN A 23 -7.27 -19.07 19.63
C ASN A 23 -6.56 -17.71 19.62
N LYS A 24 -6.42 -17.05 18.44
CA LYS A 24 -5.64 -15.81 18.25
C LYS A 24 -4.19 -15.94 18.71
N ASP A 25 -3.65 -17.15 18.66
CA ASP A 25 -2.25 -17.45 18.99
C ASP A 25 -1.35 -17.20 17.78
N ILE A 26 -0.79 -15.98 17.69
CA ILE A 26 0.08 -15.55 16.59
C ILE A 26 1.33 -16.44 16.52
N ALA A 27 1.92 -16.80 17.67
CA ALA A 27 3.13 -17.62 17.71
C ALA A 27 2.84 -19.03 17.18
N GLY A 28 1.72 -19.62 17.58
CA GLY A 28 1.27 -20.93 17.08
C GLY A 28 0.98 -20.92 15.58
N VAL A 29 0.42 -19.82 15.04
CA VAL A 29 0.21 -19.68 13.58
C VAL A 29 1.53 -19.64 12.83
N LEU A 30 2.50 -18.86 13.30
CA LEU A 30 3.84 -18.77 12.69
C LEU A 30 4.51 -20.14 12.70
N ALA A 31 4.58 -20.78 13.86
CA ALA A 31 5.22 -22.10 14.00
C ALA A 31 4.57 -23.18 13.10
N GLY A 32 3.24 -23.18 13.01
CA GLY A 32 2.53 -24.13 12.16
C GLY A 32 2.78 -23.92 10.67
N TYR A 33 2.85 -22.67 10.21
CA TYR A 33 3.21 -22.39 8.82
C TYR A 33 4.68 -22.73 8.53
N GLU A 34 5.60 -22.43 9.45
CA GLU A 34 7.02 -22.80 9.31
C GLU A 34 7.19 -24.33 9.20
N GLU A 35 6.48 -25.10 10.06
CA GLU A 35 6.47 -26.57 9.99
C GLU A 35 5.92 -27.05 8.65
N ALA A 36 4.81 -26.48 8.15
CA ALA A 36 4.22 -26.86 6.88
C ALA A 36 5.15 -26.56 5.68
N MET A 37 5.79 -25.39 5.70
CA MET A 37 6.75 -24.98 4.65
C MET A 37 8.06 -25.77 4.70
N ALA A 38 8.49 -26.25 5.88
CA ALA A 38 9.66 -27.14 6.00
C ALA A 38 9.41 -28.52 5.39
N ILE A 39 8.15 -29.00 5.43
CA ILE A 39 7.76 -30.28 4.83
C ILE A 39 7.65 -30.17 3.30
N ASP A 40 7.10 -29.06 2.80
CA ASP A 40 6.91 -28.83 1.36
C ASP A 40 7.24 -27.37 1.03
N THR A 41 8.49 -27.14 0.64
CA THR A 41 9.03 -25.80 0.33
C THR A 41 8.49 -25.22 -0.97
N THR A 42 7.76 -25.98 -1.77
CA THR A 42 7.23 -25.58 -3.08
C THR A 42 5.70 -25.36 -3.07
N ASP A 43 5.03 -25.58 -1.90
CA ASP A 43 3.59 -25.39 -1.81
C ASP A 43 3.22 -23.91 -1.89
N ALA A 44 2.88 -23.48 -3.09
CA ALA A 44 2.51 -22.12 -3.40
C ALA A 44 1.29 -21.61 -2.61
N ASN A 45 0.33 -22.48 -2.31
CA ASN A 45 -0.88 -22.10 -1.56
C ASN A 45 -0.54 -21.83 -0.09
N THR A 46 0.26 -22.67 0.54
CA THR A 46 0.72 -22.45 1.91
C THR A 46 1.63 -21.22 1.98
N ALA A 47 2.57 -21.07 1.03
CA ALA A 47 3.43 -19.90 0.96
C ALA A 47 2.62 -18.59 0.82
N LEU A 48 1.59 -18.57 -0.04
CA LEU A 48 0.71 -17.41 -0.21
C LEU A 48 0.01 -17.02 1.10
N LYS A 49 -0.61 -18.00 1.76
CA LYS A 49 -1.31 -17.77 3.04
C LYS A 49 -0.36 -17.32 4.14
N TYR A 50 0.80 -17.94 4.23
CA TYR A 50 1.82 -17.58 5.21
C TYR A 50 2.35 -16.17 4.97
N GLY A 51 2.71 -15.82 3.72
CA GLY A 51 3.14 -14.48 3.37
C GLY A 51 2.07 -13.42 3.67
N GLN A 52 0.79 -13.71 3.39
CA GLN A 52 -0.32 -12.84 3.74
C GLN A 52 -0.44 -12.64 5.27
N PHE A 53 -0.30 -13.70 6.04
CA PHE A 53 -0.34 -13.64 7.50
C PHE A 53 0.83 -12.79 8.04
N LEU A 54 2.05 -13.03 7.56
CA LEU A 54 3.26 -12.27 7.91
C LEU A 54 3.10 -10.77 7.61
N GLY A 55 2.58 -10.43 6.42
CA GLY A 55 2.32 -9.04 6.04
C GLY A 55 1.29 -8.36 6.94
N ASN A 56 0.27 -9.11 7.39
CA ASN A 56 -0.71 -8.60 8.35
C ASN A 56 -0.13 -8.43 9.75
N ALA A 57 0.84 -9.27 10.13
CA ALA A 57 1.57 -9.19 11.39
C ALA A 57 2.70 -8.14 11.38
N GLY A 58 2.91 -7.42 10.28
CA GLY A 58 3.97 -6.41 10.14
C GLY A 58 5.37 -6.99 9.90
N LYS A 59 5.48 -8.29 9.65
CA LYS A 59 6.74 -8.97 9.30
C LYS A 59 6.95 -8.91 7.78
N PHE A 60 7.22 -7.69 7.29
CA PHE A 60 7.14 -7.39 5.85
C PHE A 60 8.20 -8.12 5.03
N ASP A 61 9.44 -8.22 5.51
CA ASP A 61 10.53 -8.87 4.75
C ASP A 61 10.27 -10.37 4.59
N ASP A 62 9.84 -11.05 5.66
CA ASP A 62 9.45 -12.45 5.61
C ASP A 62 8.21 -12.65 4.72
N ALA A 63 7.24 -11.73 4.78
CA ALA A 63 6.06 -11.77 3.93
C ALA A 63 6.44 -11.75 2.45
N VAL A 64 7.31 -10.84 2.03
CA VAL A 64 7.78 -10.73 0.65
C VAL A 64 8.44 -12.03 0.19
N LYS A 65 9.32 -12.62 1.01
CA LYS A 65 9.99 -13.88 0.72
C LYS A 65 9.00 -15.01 0.37
N TYR A 66 7.97 -15.21 1.19
CA TYR A 66 6.99 -16.27 0.96
C TYR A 66 6.01 -15.95 -0.18
N LEU A 67 5.67 -14.68 -0.38
CA LEU A 67 4.83 -14.26 -1.50
C LEU A 67 5.55 -14.41 -2.84
N GLU A 68 6.83 -14.10 -2.92
CA GLU A 68 7.64 -14.36 -4.11
C GLU A 68 7.81 -15.86 -4.38
N LEU A 69 7.93 -16.67 -3.32
CA LEU A 69 7.94 -18.13 -3.46
C LEU A 69 6.60 -18.61 -4.04
N ALA A 70 5.46 -18.11 -3.54
CA ALA A 70 4.14 -18.43 -4.06
C ALA A 70 4.00 -18.04 -5.54
N ALA A 71 4.52 -16.88 -5.94
CA ALA A 71 4.52 -16.42 -7.32
C ALA A 71 5.29 -17.37 -8.25
N ARG A 72 6.48 -17.78 -7.83
CA ARG A 72 7.34 -18.71 -8.60
C ARG A 72 6.73 -20.11 -8.78
N HIS A 73 5.87 -20.54 -7.86
CA HIS A 73 5.24 -21.86 -7.86
C HIS A 73 3.76 -21.85 -8.29
N GLY A 74 3.35 -20.87 -9.12
CA GLY A 74 2.06 -20.90 -9.81
C GLY A 74 0.97 -20.02 -9.21
N GLN A 75 1.27 -19.22 -8.16
CA GLN A 75 0.33 -18.26 -7.58
C GLN A 75 0.66 -16.80 -7.95
N GLU A 76 1.25 -16.56 -9.15
CA GLU A 76 1.78 -15.27 -9.55
C GLU A 76 0.75 -14.12 -9.40
N GLY A 77 -0.46 -14.26 -9.94
CA GLY A 77 -1.48 -13.22 -9.91
C GLY A 77 -1.94 -12.89 -8.50
N ASN A 78 -2.18 -13.91 -7.68
CA ASN A 78 -2.59 -13.74 -6.28
C ASN A 78 -1.43 -13.15 -5.45
N ALA A 79 -0.23 -13.65 -5.64
CA ALA A 79 0.95 -13.17 -4.94
C ALA A 79 1.26 -11.70 -5.27
N LYS A 80 1.17 -11.27 -6.53
CA LYS A 80 1.33 -9.86 -6.93
C LYS A 80 0.32 -8.94 -6.22
N SER A 81 -0.94 -9.36 -6.13
CA SER A 81 -1.97 -8.59 -5.41
C SER A 81 -1.67 -8.46 -3.91
N VAL A 82 -1.20 -9.54 -3.28
CA VAL A 82 -0.82 -9.52 -1.86
C VAL A 82 0.48 -8.77 -1.63
N LEU A 83 1.47 -8.88 -2.53
CA LEU A 83 2.71 -8.09 -2.49
C LEU A 83 2.41 -6.60 -2.55
N SER A 84 1.59 -6.15 -3.50
CA SER A 84 1.17 -4.74 -3.57
C SER A 84 0.59 -4.27 -2.24
N THR A 85 -0.33 -5.04 -1.64
CA THR A 85 -0.92 -4.71 -0.33
C THR A 85 0.11 -4.72 0.80
N THR A 86 1.05 -5.65 0.79
CA THR A 86 2.11 -5.76 1.79
C THR A 86 3.07 -4.57 1.73
N PHE A 87 3.53 -4.21 0.54
CA PHE A 87 4.36 -3.02 0.34
C PHE A 87 3.61 -1.73 0.71
N LEU A 88 2.31 -1.64 0.38
CA LEU A 88 1.47 -0.51 0.76
C LEU A 88 1.37 -0.35 2.29
N LYS A 89 1.15 -1.43 3.02
CA LYS A 89 1.12 -1.41 4.49
C LYS A 89 2.46 -0.99 5.08
N ASN A 90 3.57 -1.50 4.53
CA ASN A 90 4.90 -1.11 4.96
C ASN A 90 5.16 0.38 4.66
N ALA A 91 4.80 0.86 3.46
CA ALA A 91 4.90 2.27 3.10
C ALA A 91 4.15 3.18 4.10
N ALA A 92 2.92 2.81 4.48
CA ALA A 92 2.14 3.52 5.48
C ALA A 92 2.81 3.52 6.86
N ALA A 93 3.41 2.39 7.27
CA ALA A 93 4.17 2.29 8.51
C ALA A 93 5.42 3.19 8.50
N GLN A 94 6.17 3.21 7.40
CA GLN A 94 7.34 4.08 7.26
C GLN A 94 6.95 5.57 7.20
N LEU A 95 5.85 5.92 6.53
CA LEU A 95 5.31 7.28 6.54
C LEU A 95 4.99 7.74 7.98
N LYS A 96 4.32 6.89 8.74
CA LYS A 96 4.00 7.16 10.15
C LYS A 96 5.26 7.28 11.03
N ALA A 97 6.30 6.52 10.72
CA ALA A 97 7.60 6.58 11.41
C ALA A 97 8.47 7.77 10.98
N GLY A 98 8.01 8.61 10.04
CA GLY A 98 8.77 9.76 9.52
C GLY A 98 9.88 9.38 8.53
N LYS A 99 9.94 8.14 8.09
CA LYS A 99 10.91 7.64 7.10
C LYS A 99 10.37 7.87 5.68
N TYR A 100 10.31 9.13 5.28
CA TYR A 100 9.58 9.55 4.06
C TYR A 100 10.16 8.97 2.78
N ALA A 101 11.49 8.97 2.62
CA ALA A 101 12.13 8.42 1.43
C ALA A 101 11.85 6.93 1.25
N GLU A 102 11.88 6.17 2.35
CA GLU A 102 11.55 4.74 2.34
C GLU A 102 10.06 4.52 2.05
N ALA A 103 9.18 5.35 2.63
CA ALA A 103 7.74 5.29 2.36
C ALA A 103 7.42 5.50 0.86
N VAL A 104 8.08 6.46 0.19
CA VAL A 104 7.94 6.68 -1.25
C VAL A 104 8.36 5.44 -2.03
N LYS A 105 9.56 4.92 -1.78
CA LYS A 105 10.10 3.75 -2.47
C LYS A 105 9.19 2.51 -2.32
N LEU A 106 8.67 2.27 -1.11
CA LEU A 106 7.77 1.14 -0.86
C LEU A 106 6.40 1.33 -1.54
N ALA A 107 5.87 2.55 -1.58
CA ALA A 107 4.65 2.86 -2.30
C ALA A 107 4.81 2.66 -3.82
N GLU A 108 5.93 3.11 -4.41
CA GLU A 108 6.27 2.86 -5.82
C GLU A 108 6.42 1.36 -6.11
N THR A 109 7.02 0.61 -5.19
CA THR A 109 7.11 -0.85 -5.31
C THR A 109 5.71 -1.49 -5.27
N ALA A 110 4.82 -1.02 -4.40
CA ALA A 110 3.42 -1.49 -4.36
C ALA A 110 2.72 -1.27 -5.70
N ILE A 111 2.90 -0.09 -6.32
CA ILE A 111 2.35 0.28 -7.63
C ILE A 111 2.89 -0.63 -8.74
N SER A 112 4.18 -0.99 -8.69
CA SER A 112 4.80 -1.86 -9.69
C SER A 112 4.20 -3.27 -9.72
N TYR A 113 3.72 -3.76 -8.59
CA TYR A 113 3.00 -5.04 -8.52
C TYR A 113 1.54 -4.93 -8.96
N LYS A 114 0.88 -3.85 -8.56
CA LYS A 114 -0.51 -3.57 -8.93
C LYS A 114 -0.82 -2.10 -8.69
N GLU A 115 -1.37 -1.44 -9.71
CA GLU A 115 -1.82 -0.06 -9.58
C GLU A 115 -2.84 0.10 -8.45
N ASN A 116 -2.63 1.13 -7.61
CA ASN A 116 -3.42 1.33 -6.39
C ASN A 116 -3.44 2.81 -6.03
N ALA A 117 -4.63 3.41 -6.02
CA ALA A 117 -4.81 4.81 -5.64
C ALA A 117 -4.22 5.14 -4.26
N GLN A 118 -4.39 4.26 -3.28
CA GLN A 118 -3.85 4.49 -1.93
C GLN A 118 -2.32 4.57 -1.90
N ALA A 119 -1.63 3.85 -2.79
CA ALA A 119 -0.18 3.93 -2.90
C ALA A 119 0.28 5.29 -3.44
N TYR A 120 -0.42 5.85 -4.43
CA TYR A 120 -0.18 7.22 -4.89
C TYR A 120 -0.43 8.25 -3.77
N LEU A 121 -1.48 8.08 -2.97
CA LEU A 121 -1.73 8.96 -1.84
C LEU A 121 -0.59 8.94 -0.82
N ILE A 122 -0.11 7.76 -0.45
CA ILE A 122 1.01 7.60 0.51
C ILE A 122 2.30 8.19 -0.07
N ALA A 123 2.61 7.92 -1.35
CA ALA A 123 3.77 8.49 -2.01
C ALA A 123 3.70 10.02 -2.06
N GLY A 124 2.55 10.59 -2.38
CA GLY A 124 2.31 12.04 -2.37
C GLY A 124 2.50 12.66 -1.00
N GLN A 125 1.90 12.07 0.03
CA GLN A 125 2.05 12.53 1.42
C GLN A 125 3.50 12.44 1.92
N ALA A 126 4.19 11.34 1.62
CA ALA A 126 5.58 11.16 2.00
C ALA A 126 6.50 12.17 1.29
N SER A 127 6.28 12.39 -0.01
CA SER A 127 7.03 13.38 -0.81
C SER A 127 6.79 14.80 -0.27
N GLN A 128 5.55 15.15 0.05
CA GLN A 128 5.22 16.46 0.64
C GLN A 128 5.92 16.65 2.00
N LYS A 129 5.91 15.64 2.87
CA LYS A 129 6.60 15.67 4.17
C LYS A 129 8.12 15.75 4.02
N ALA A 130 8.66 15.23 2.92
CA ALA A 130 10.08 15.34 2.57
C ALA A 130 10.43 16.66 1.84
N ASN A 131 9.50 17.59 1.71
CA ASN A 131 9.62 18.85 0.94
C ASN A 131 9.94 18.64 -0.56
N LYS A 132 9.58 17.48 -1.12
CA LYS A 132 9.69 17.15 -2.54
C LYS A 132 8.38 17.49 -3.25
N ASN A 133 8.10 18.79 -3.39
CA ASN A 133 6.79 19.28 -3.85
C ASN A 133 6.43 18.80 -5.27
N ALA A 134 7.38 18.70 -6.19
CA ALA A 134 7.13 18.20 -7.54
C ALA A 134 6.67 16.73 -7.53
N ASP A 135 7.35 15.87 -6.77
CA ASP A 135 6.99 14.46 -6.62
C ASP A 135 5.63 14.31 -5.92
N ALA A 136 5.35 15.17 -4.93
CA ALA A 136 4.07 15.20 -4.24
C ALA A 136 2.92 15.56 -5.19
N ILE A 137 3.08 16.58 -6.02
CA ILE A 137 2.10 16.97 -7.04
C ILE A 137 1.82 15.81 -7.97
N THR A 138 2.86 15.21 -8.56
CA THR A 138 2.71 14.09 -9.49
C THR A 138 1.93 12.92 -8.89
N ASN A 139 2.24 12.55 -7.65
CA ASN A 139 1.56 11.44 -6.99
C ASN A 139 0.12 11.79 -6.59
N PHE A 140 -0.14 13.00 -6.12
CA PHE A 140 -1.50 13.43 -5.79
C PHE A 140 -2.39 13.56 -7.04
N GLU A 141 -1.86 14.03 -8.18
CA GLU A 141 -2.60 14.05 -9.45
C GLU A 141 -3.00 12.62 -9.86
N LYS A 142 -2.07 11.67 -9.83
CA LYS A 142 -2.38 10.25 -10.10
C LYS A 142 -3.40 9.67 -9.12
N TYR A 143 -3.33 10.08 -7.85
CA TYR A 143 -4.36 9.69 -6.88
C TYR A 143 -5.74 10.21 -7.27
N LEU A 144 -5.85 11.48 -7.67
CA LEU A 144 -7.12 12.09 -8.07
C LEU A 144 -7.67 11.47 -9.35
N GLU A 145 -6.81 11.10 -10.30
CA GLU A 145 -7.20 10.36 -11.52
C GLU A 145 -7.74 8.96 -11.18
N ALA A 146 -7.08 8.24 -10.27
CA ALA A 146 -7.45 6.88 -9.89
C ALA A 146 -8.66 6.81 -8.94
N ALA A 147 -8.92 7.87 -8.17
CA ALA A 147 -9.97 7.93 -7.15
C ALA A 147 -10.67 9.30 -7.09
N PRO A 148 -11.28 9.78 -8.20
CA PRO A 148 -11.83 11.14 -8.29
C PRO A 148 -13.00 11.41 -7.33
N THR A 149 -13.69 10.37 -6.90
CA THR A 149 -14.85 10.46 -5.99
C THR A 149 -14.50 10.08 -4.53
N ALA A 150 -13.21 9.93 -4.22
CA ALA A 150 -12.80 9.62 -2.86
C ALA A 150 -13.19 10.77 -1.90
N LYS A 151 -13.57 10.41 -0.68
CA LYS A 151 -14.02 11.37 0.34
C LYS A 151 -13.03 12.52 0.58
N ASN A 152 -11.74 12.27 0.40
CA ASN A 152 -10.68 13.25 0.58
C ASN A 152 -10.18 13.88 -0.74
N ALA A 153 -10.82 13.58 -1.89
CA ALA A 153 -10.38 14.09 -3.18
C ALA A 153 -10.35 15.63 -3.20
N GLY A 154 -11.36 16.31 -2.64
CA GLY A 154 -11.38 17.77 -2.53
C GLY A 154 -10.21 18.33 -1.72
N ALA A 155 -9.87 17.70 -0.58
CA ALA A 155 -8.73 18.09 0.23
C ALA A 155 -7.39 17.93 -0.51
N ILE A 156 -7.26 16.84 -1.26
CA ILE A 156 -6.06 16.59 -2.07
C ILE A 156 -5.97 17.58 -3.24
N ALA A 157 -7.07 17.85 -3.94
CA ALA A 157 -7.09 18.85 -5.02
C ALA A 157 -6.71 20.24 -4.51
N PHE A 158 -7.25 20.65 -3.35
CA PHE A 158 -6.86 21.91 -2.69
C PHE A 158 -5.35 21.93 -2.35
N THR A 159 -4.82 20.81 -1.85
CA THR A 159 -3.38 20.67 -1.54
C THR A 159 -2.53 20.80 -2.80
N VAL A 160 -2.92 20.16 -3.92
CA VAL A 160 -2.22 20.28 -5.21
C VAL A 160 -2.23 21.72 -5.70
N GLY A 161 -3.36 22.41 -5.61
CA GLY A 161 -3.44 23.85 -5.91
C GLY A 161 -2.44 24.69 -5.12
N ALA A 162 -2.34 24.42 -3.80
CA ALA A 162 -1.38 25.12 -2.93
C ALA A 162 0.09 24.81 -3.30
N LEU A 163 0.40 23.56 -3.63
CA LEU A 163 1.73 23.16 -4.07
C LEU A 163 2.12 23.82 -5.42
N TYR A 164 1.20 23.90 -6.38
CA TYR A 164 1.42 24.63 -7.63
C TYR A 164 1.60 26.13 -7.41
N GLN A 165 0.83 26.71 -6.46
CA GLN A 165 1.00 28.11 -6.09
C GLN A 165 2.40 28.37 -5.50
N GLN A 166 2.87 27.50 -4.60
CA GLN A 166 4.24 27.58 -4.06
C GLN A 166 5.31 27.43 -5.14
N ALA A 167 5.06 26.62 -6.14
CA ALA A 167 5.94 26.45 -7.30
C ALA A 167 5.87 27.62 -8.31
N GLY A 168 5.05 28.64 -8.06
CA GLY A 168 4.86 29.78 -8.94
C GLY A 168 3.98 29.52 -10.17
N ASN A 169 3.40 28.31 -10.29
CA ASN A 169 2.50 27.96 -11.39
C ASN A 169 1.07 28.40 -11.09
N LYS A 170 0.81 29.69 -11.25
CA LYS A 170 -0.51 30.30 -10.96
C LYS A 170 -1.63 29.67 -11.78
N ALA A 171 -1.40 29.33 -13.05
CA ALA A 171 -2.41 28.77 -13.93
C ALA A 171 -2.90 27.40 -13.41
N LYS A 172 -1.97 26.51 -13.09
CA LYS A 172 -2.30 25.20 -12.49
C LYS A 172 -2.92 25.33 -11.10
N ALA A 173 -2.43 26.23 -10.27
CA ALA A 173 -3.03 26.48 -8.96
C ALA A 173 -4.51 26.87 -9.09
N VAL A 174 -4.84 27.79 -9.99
CA VAL A 174 -6.22 28.21 -10.27
C VAL A 174 -7.07 27.05 -10.78
N GLU A 175 -6.53 26.21 -11.69
CA GLU A 175 -7.21 25.01 -12.20
C GLU A 175 -7.65 24.08 -11.06
N PHE A 176 -6.76 23.78 -10.13
CA PHE A 176 -7.06 22.90 -9.00
C PHE A 176 -7.99 23.54 -7.96
N TYR A 177 -7.84 24.83 -7.66
CA TYR A 177 -8.75 25.54 -6.77
C TYR A 177 -10.19 25.60 -7.33
N LYS A 178 -10.37 25.73 -8.65
CA LYS A 178 -11.68 25.68 -9.30
C LYS A 178 -12.40 24.32 -9.10
N GLN A 179 -11.67 23.22 -9.01
CA GLN A 179 -12.25 21.90 -8.75
C GLN A 179 -12.98 21.85 -7.40
N VAL A 180 -12.58 22.71 -6.46
CA VAL A 180 -13.11 22.72 -5.10
C VAL A 180 -13.81 24.04 -4.73
N GLU A 181 -14.09 24.91 -5.69
CA GLU A 181 -14.72 26.22 -5.43
C GLU A 181 -16.14 26.14 -4.83
N ASN A 182 -16.80 25.01 -5.01
CA ASN A 182 -18.13 24.73 -4.44
C ASN A 182 -18.08 23.69 -3.32
N ASP A 183 -16.89 23.29 -2.89
CA ASP A 183 -16.73 22.37 -1.76
C ASP A 183 -17.13 23.06 -0.45
N PRO A 184 -17.94 22.42 0.41
CA PRO A 184 -18.38 23.02 1.68
C PRO A 184 -17.24 23.43 2.61
N GLN A 185 -16.10 22.74 2.56
CA GLN A 185 -14.97 22.99 3.45
C GLN A 185 -13.94 23.95 2.83
N PHE A 186 -13.67 23.82 1.53
CA PHE A 186 -12.57 24.55 0.86
C PHE A 186 -13.04 25.67 -0.05
N GLY A 187 -14.32 25.71 -0.44
CA GLY A 187 -14.83 26.57 -1.50
C GLY A 187 -14.64 28.05 -1.24
N SER A 188 -14.87 28.55 -0.04
CA SER A 188 -14.66 29.97 0.31
C SER A 188 -13.20 30.39 0.13
N GLN A 189 -12.28 29.56 0.63
CA GLN A 189 -10.86 29.83 0.53
C GLN A 189 -10.36 29.71 -0.93
N ALA A 190 -10.85 28.71 -1.67
CA ALA A 190 -10.51 28.52 -3.08
C ALA A 190 -10.92 29.75 -3.91
N LYS A 191 -12.12 30.27 -3.77
CA LYS A 191 -12.59 31.48 -4.46
C LYS A 191 -11.70 32.70 -4.18
N THR A 192 -11.29 32.88 -2.93
CA THR A 192 -10.39 33.97 -2.53
C THR A 192 -9.03 33.84 -3.22
N LEU A 193 -8.47 32.61 -3.23
CA LEU A 193 -7.17 32.33 -3.86
C LEU A 193 -7.24 32.48 -5.38
N ILE A 194 -8.30 32.00 -6.04
CA ILE A 194 -8.54 32.19 -7.47
C ILE A 194 -8.54 33.68 -7.81
N ALA A 195 -9.30 34.49 -7.07
CA ALA A 195 -9.38 35.93 -7.31
C ALA A 195 -8.04 36.66 -7.13
N SER A 196 -7.22 36.21 -6.18
CA SER A 196 -5.88 36.78 -5.95
C SER A 196 -4.85 36.41 -7.01
N LEU A 197 -4.93 35.18 -7.53
CA LEU A 197 -3.98 34.66 -8.52
C LEU A 197 -4.30 35.08 -9.97
N SER A 198 -5.54 35.53 -10.21
CA SER A 198 -6.03 35.98 -11.53
C SER A 198 -5.75 37.44 -11.82
N LYS A 199 -5.15 38.18 -10.85
CA LYS A 199 -4.70 39.55 -11.01
C LYS A 199 -3.27 39.59 -11.53
#